data_7d951cb82c95fe53dbb04b519a980a98
#
_entry.id   7d951cb82c95fe53dbb04b519a980a98
#
_cell.length_a   1.000
_cell.length_b   1.000
_cell.length_c   1.000
_cell.angle_alpha   90.00
_cell.angle_beta   90.00
_cell.angle_gamma   90.00
#
_symmetry.space_group_name_H-M   'P 1'
#
loop_
_entity.id
_entity.type
_entity.pdbx_description
1 polymer ?
#
loop_
_entity_poly.entity_id
_entity_poly.type
_entity_poly.pdbx_seq_one_letter_code
_entity_poly.pdbx_strand_id
1 'polypeptide(L)'
;MKNLDWASLSFGYMSTDYNVRCYYKDGKWGEIEVCSDEYLKLHMAATCLHYGQEAFEGLKAYRCPDGKVRIFRVDENAARLQSTCRGIVMPEVPTDLFTEMVKKVVRLNQEYVPTYESGATLYIRPLLIGTSAQVGVHPAKEYCFLIFVTPVGPYFKGGFACNKYAIIRDYDRAAPLGTGTYKVGGNYAASMKPHTVVAEKGYSSEFYLDSKEKKYVDECGAANFFGIKNNTYVTPKSTSILPSITNKSLMQIAEDLGLKVERRPIPEEELGTFEEAGACGTAAVISPISQLDDLDTGKVYHFGEKPGPWSTKLYETLRGIQYGTIEDKHGWTTIVID
;
A
#
# COMPACT_ATOMS: atom_id res chain seq x y z
N MET A 1 -20.57 -18.32 -1.43
CA MET A 1 -20.10 -16.98 -1.85
C MET A 1 -21.27 -16.01 -1.75
N LYS A 2 -21.04 -14.80 -1.22
CA LYS A 2 -22.09 -13.75 -1.16
C LYS A 2 -22.51 -13.35 -2.58
N ASN A 3 -23.80 -13.10 -2.76
CA ASN A 3 -24.33 -12.64 -4.04
C ASN A 3 -24.16 -11.12 -4.17
N LEU A 4 -22.98 -10.68 -4.62
CA LEU A 4 -22.60 -9.29 -4.78
C LEU A 4 -22.22 -9.01 -6.23
N ASP A 5 -22.51 -7.80 -6.72
CA ASP A 5 -22.00 -7.34 -8.00
C ASP A 5 -20.52 -6.91 -7.86
N TRP A 6 -19.64 -7.92 -7.97
CA TRP A 6 -18.19 -7.75 -7.81
C TRP A 6 -17.57 -6.78 -8.82
N ALA A 7 -18.15 -6.68 -10.00
CA ALA A 7 -17.65 -5.82 -11.08
C ALA A 7 -17.91 -4.33 -10.83
N SER A 8 -18.95 -4.01 -10.05
CA SER A 8 -19.30 -2.63 -9.71
C SER A 8 -18.57 -2.07 -8.49
N LEU A 9 -17.79 -2.90 -7.79
CA LEU A 9 -17.08 -2.48 -6.59
C LEU A 9 -16.08 -1.35 -6.88
N SER A 10 -16.08 -0.34 -6.03
CA SER A 10 -15.02 0.67 -5.94
C SER A 10 -13.97 0.23 -4.90
N PHE A 11 -12.91 1.02 -4.75
CA PHE A 11 -11.97 0.86 -3.64
C PHE A 11 -12.51 1.58 -2.39
N GLY A 12 -13.64 1.07 -1.86
CA GLY A 12 -14.36 1.63 -0.72
C GLY A 12 -14.61 0.58 0.37
N TYR A 13 -15.04 1.05 1.54
CA TYR A 13 -15.41 0.16 2.63
C TYR A 13 -16.76 -0.52 2.37
N MET A 14 -16.79 -1.81 2.59
CA MET A 14 -18.01 -2.64 2.67
C MET A 14 -17.90 -3.50 3.92
N SER A 15 -18.97 -3.57 4.70
CA SER A 15 -19.07 -4.42 5.88
C SER A 15 -18.93 -5.89 5.53
N THR A 16 -18.25 -6.64 6.39
CA THR A 16 -18.11 -8.10 6.34
C THR A 16 -18.50 -8.72 7.67
N ASP A 17 -18.64 -10.04 7.74
CA ASP A 17 -19.24 -10.70 8.90
C ASP A 17 -18.34 -10.67 10.16
N TYR A 18 -17.00 -10.66 9.98
CA TYR A 18 -16.06 -10.79 11.09
C TYR A 18 -14.80 -9.95 10.94
N ASN A 19 -14.29 -9.49 12.07
CA ASN A 19 -12.92 -9.01 12.25
C ASN A 19 -12.22 -9.81 13.35
N VAL A 20 -10.90 -9.69 13.45
CA VAL A 20 -10.12 -10.35 14.49
C VAL A 20 -9.34 -9.30 15.27
N ARG A 21 -9.22 -9.48 16.58
CA ARG A 21 -8.54 -8.56 17.49
C ARG A 21 -7.58 -9.33 18.39
N CYS A 22 -6.50 -8.69 18.76
CA CYS A 22 -5.57 -9.18 19.78
C CYS A 22 -5.07 -7.97 20.58
N TYR A 23 -5.07 -8.08 21.89
CA TYR A 23 -4.70 -6.98 22.77
C TYR A 23 -3.31 -7.21 23.37
N TYR A 24 -2.51 -6.15 23.39
CA TYR A 24 -1.24 -6.12 24.11
C TYR A 24 -1.46 -5.44 25.46
N LYS A 25 -1.18 -6.18 26.53
CA LYS A 25 -1.35 -5.72 27.89
C LYS A 25 -0.32 -6.40 28.79
N ASP A 26 0.15 -5.70 29.82
CA ASP A 26 1.12 -6.20 30.80
C ASP A 26 2.37 -6.82 30.12
N GLY A 27 2.84 -6.20 29.05
CA GLY A 27 4.06 -6.60 28.35
C GLY A 27 3.92 -7.79 27.37
N LYS A 28 2.70 -8.27 27.11
CA LYS A 28 2.47 -9.44 26.24
C LYS A 28 1.22 -9.32 25.37
N TRP A 29 1.24 -10.02 24.24
CA TRP A 29 0.08 -10.25 23.39
C TRP A 29 -0.85 -11.30 24.03
N GLY A 30 -2.15 -11.06 23.95
CA GLY A 30 -3.20 -11.98 24.39
C GLY A 30 -3.64 -12.96 23.30
N GLU A 31 -4.81 -13.54 23.50
CA GLU A 31 -5.43 -14.46 22.53
C GLU A 31 -6.08 -13.72 21.36
N ILE A 32 -6.26 -14.42 20.24
CA ILE A 32 -6.96 -13.88 19.05
C ILE A 32 -8.47 -13.98 19.27
N GLU A 33 -9.12 -12.85 19.42
CA GLU A 33 -10.56 -12.73 19.54
C GLU A 33 -11.21 -12.59 18.15
N VAL A 34 -12.33 -13.30 17.92
CA VAL A 34 -13.18 -13.15 16.74
C VAL A 34 -14.36 -12.25 17.11
N CYS A 35 -14.55 -11.17 16.37
CA CYS A 35 -15.59 -10.18 16.62
C CYS A 35 -16.46 -9.96 15.38
N SER A 36 -17.76 -9.80 15.59
CA SER A 36 -18.73 -9.35 14.57
C SER A 36 -19.08 -7.86 14.69
N ASP A 37 -18.70 -7.23 15.80
CA ASP A 37 -18.91 -5.79 16.02
C ASP A 37 -17.85 -4.97 15.25
N GLU A 38 -18.30 -4.06 14.41
CA GLU A 38 -17.46 -3.16 13.61
C GLU A 38 -16.92 -1.97 14.41
N TYR A 39 -17.44 -1.74 15.61
CA TYR A 39 -17.08 -0.60 16.44
C TYR A 39 -16.01 -0.95 17.47
N LEU A 40 -15.13 0.00 17.73
CA LEU A 40 -14.15 -0.06 18.80
C LEU A 40 -14.58 0.89 19.92
N LYS A 41 -14.67 0.38 21.14
CA LYS A 41 -14.86 1.23 22.32
C LYS A 41 -13.48 1.68 22.82
N LEU A 42 -13.16 2.95 22.63
CA LEU A 42 -11.91 3.56 23.05
C LEU A 42 -12.16 4.58 24.17
N HIS A 43 -11.19 4.68 25.09
CA HIS A 43 -11.19 5.78 26.03
C HIS A 43 -10.91 7.09 25.30
N MET A 44 -11.57 8.20 25.67
CA MET A 44 -11.42 9.49 25.00
C MET A 44 -9.98 10.03 25.02
N ALA A 45 -9.15 9.61 25.96
CA ALA A 45 -7.74 9.98 26.06
C ALA A 45 -6.79 8.91 25.48
N ALA A 46 -7.27 8.01 24.61
CA ALA A 46 -6.41 7.03 23.95
C ALA A 46 -5.34 7.71 23.08
N THR A 47 -4.10 7.22 23.12
CA THR A 47 -2.95 7.85 22.43
C THR A 47 -3.14 7.93 20.91
N CYS A 48 -3.82 6.95 20.31
CA CYS A 48 -4.10 6.97 18.88
C CYS A 48 -4.98 8.16 18.46
N LEU A 49 -5.91 8.61 19.32
CA LEU A 49 -6.82 9.72 19.04
C LEU A 49 -6.14 11.10 19.10
N HIS A 50 -5.11 11.25 19.93
CA HIS A 50 -4.49 12.55 20.20
C HIS A 50 -3.10 12.70 19.56
N TYR A 51 -2.32 11.61 19.52
CA TYR A 51 -0.93 11.65 19.09
C TYR A 51 -0.67 10.81 17.85
N GLY A 52 -1.72 10.23 17.24
CA GLY A 52 -1.59 9.41 16.05
C GLY A 52 -0.67 8.20 16.27
N GLN A 53 -0.60 7.67 17.52
CA GLN A 53 0.18 6.46 17.80
C GLN A 53 -0.57 5.24 17.25
N GLU A 54 -0.48 5.08 15.94
CA GLU A 54 -1.08 3.99 15.19
C GLU A 54 -0.22 3.61 13.99
N ALA A 55 -0.31 2.35 13.57
CA ALA A 55 0.34 1.80 12.41
C ALA A 55 -0.62 0.90 11.67
N PHE A 56 -0.59 0.91 10.34
CA PHE A 56 -1.46 0.05 9.56
C PHE A 56 -0.73 -0.64 8.42
N GLU A 57 -1.34 -1.71 7.92
CA GLU A 57 -0.87 -2.43 6.75
C GLU A 57 -1.98 -2.59 5.71
N GLY A 58 -1.60 -3.00 4.53
CA GLY A 58 -2.54 -3.31 3.46
C GLY A 58 -2.00 -4.42 2.59
N LEU A 59 -2.77 -5.51 2.51
CA LEU A 59 -2.50 -6.62 1.62
C LEU A 59 -3.82 -7.14 1.04
N LYS A 60 -3.75 -8.12 0.16
CA LYS A 60 -4.93 -8.64 -0.55
C LYS A 60 -4.95 -10.17 -0.52
N ALA A 61 -6.18 -10.71 -0.50
CA ALA A 61 -6.42 -12.11 -0.81
C ALA A 61 -7.07 -12.22 -2.20
N TYR A 62 -6.63 -13.23 -2.94
CA TYR A 62 -6.97 -13.47 -4.34
C TYR A 62 -7.62 -14.84 -4.48
N ARG A 63 -8.82 -14.91 -5.04
CA ARG A 63 -9.38 -16.19 -5.51
C ARG A 63 -8.78 -16.52 -6.86
N CYS A 64 -8.13 -17.66 -6.93
CA CYS A 64 -7.35 -18.06 -8.08
C CYS A 64 -8.16 -19.00 -9.00
N PRO A 65 -7.78 -19.17 -10.29
CA PRO A 65 -8.47 -20.06 -11.21
C PRO A 65 -8.52 -21.53 -10.78
N ASP A 66 -7.56 -21.97 -9.94
CA ASP A 66 -7.54 -23.31 -9.34
C ASP A 66 -8.48 -23.47 -8.13
N GLY A 67 -9.32 -22.46 -7.84
CA GLY A 67 -10.27 -22.43 -6.74
C GLY A 67 -9.68 -21.99 -5.40
N LYS A 68 -8.36 -22.00 -5.26
CA LYS A 68 -7.68 -21.65 -4.01
C LYS A 68 -7.70 -20.15 -3.75
N VAL A 69 -7.58 -19.79 -2.48
CA VAL A 69 -7.39 -18.39 -2.06
C VAL A 69 -5.97 -18.21 -1.57
N ARG A 70 -5.26 -17.25 -2.19
CA ARG A 70 -3.87 -16.90 -1.85
C ARG A 70 -3.78 -15.49 -1.28
N ILE A 71 -2.82 -15.27 -0.38
CA ILE A 71 -2.34 -13.96 0.05
C ILE A 71 -0.91 -13.78 -0.46
N PHE A 72 -0.51 -12.52 -0.71
CA PHE A 72 0.78 -12.19 -1.32
C PHE A 72 1.70 -11.50 -0.32
N ARG A 73 2.90 -12.07 -0.08
CA ARG A 73 4.00 -11.53 0.74
C ARG A 73 3.56 -11.06 2.15
N VAL A 74 2.80 -11.88 2.83
CA VAL A 74 2.30 -11.60 4.18
C VAL A 74 3.44 -11.40 5.20
N ASP A 75 4.55 -12.09 5.02
CA ASP A 75 5.79 -11.98 5.78
C ASP A 75 6.43 -10.59 5.68
N GLU A 76 6.47 -10.02 4.49
CA GLU A 76 6.97 -8.66 4.26
C GLU A 76 6.06 -7.58 4.89
N ASN A 77 4.74 -7.80 4.89
CA ASN A 77 3.81 -6.93 5.59
C ASN A 77 4.05 -6.99 7.11
N ALA A 78 4.24 -8.19 7.68
CA ALA A 78 4.58 -8.35 9.10
C ALA A 78 5.89 -7.64 9.45
N ALA A 79 6.94 -7.86 8.65
CA ALA A 79 8.26 -7.22 8.86
C ALA A 79 8.19 -5.69 8.75
N ARG A 80 7.38 -5.15 7.81
CA ARG A 80 7.20 -3.70 7.67
C ARG A 80 6.40 -3.11 8.83
N LEU A 81 5.36 -3.80 9.32
CA LEU A 81 4.66 -3.39 10.54
C LEU A 81 5.62 -3.33 11.74
N GLN A 82 6.47 -4.33 11.92
CA GLN A 82 7.49 -4.35 12.98
C GLN A 82 8.45 -3.16 12.84
N SER A 83 8.90 -2.86 11.62
CA SER A 83 9.73 -1.66 11.36
C SER A 83 9.00 -0.38 11.75
N THR A 84 7.71 -0.25 11.41
CA THR A 84 6.88 0.89 11.83
C THR A 84 6.75 0.95 13.34
N CYS A 85 6.49 -0.18 14.00
CA CYS A 85 6.41 -0.26 15.47
C CYS A 85 7.68 0.27 16.15
N ARG A 86 8.85 -0.15 15.69
CA ARG A 86 10.14 0.37 16.20
C ARG A 86 10.27 1.89 16.01
N GLY A 87 9.79 2.40 14.86
CA GLY A 87 9.88 3.82 14.52
C GLY A 87 9.02 4.75 15.38
N ILE A 88 7.88 4.27 15.86
CA ILE A 88 6.94 5.06 16.69
C ILE A 88 6.74 4.46 18.09
N VAL A 89 7.68 3.62 18.51
CA VAL A 89 7.76 3.06 19.88
C VAL A 89 6.47 2.32 20.28
N MET A 90 6.07 1.36 19.45
CA MET A 90 4.97 0.42 19.71
C MET A 90 5.52 -1.00 19.88
N PRO A 91 4.81 -1.92 20.58
CA PRO A 91 5.21 -3.32 20.63
C PRO A 91 5.14 -3.96 19.24
N GLU A 92 6.19 -4.71 18.87
CA GLU A 92 6.19 -5.46 17.63
C GLU A 92 5.14 -6.58 17.68
N VAL A 93 4.37 -6.72 16.60
CA VAL A 93 3.49 -7.87 16.40
C VAL A 93 4.35 -9.02 15.86
N PRO A 94 4.43 -10.18 16.56
CA PRO A 94 5.16 -11.33 16.05
C PRO A 94 4.68 -11.77 14.66
N THR A 95 5.59 -12.22 13.81
CA THR A 95 5.27 -12.58 12.41
C THR A 95 4.26 -13.72 12.31
N ASP A 96 4.35 -14.70 13.22
CA ASP A 96 3.41 -15.82 13.33
C ASP A 96 2.02 -15.34 13.76
N LEU A 97 1.92 -14.49 14.77
CA LEU A 97 0.65 -13.88 15.21
C LEU A 97 0.01 -13.05 14.07
N PHE A 98 0.80 -12.21 13.40
CA PHE A 98 0.33 -11.43 12.25
C PHE A 98 -0.24 -12.33 11.16
N THR A 99 0.52 -13.35 10.78
CA THR A 99 0.16 -14.29 9.70
C THR A 99 -1.07 -15.11 10.05
N GLU A 100 -1.16 -15.59 11.31
CA GLU A 100 -2.31 -16.35 11.79
C GLU A 100 -3.59 -15.50 11.77
N MET A 101 -3.52 -14.27 12.28
CA MET A 101 -4.66 -13.35 12.27
C MET A 101 -5.12 -13.02 10.84
N VAL A 102 -4.19 -12.80 9.91
CA VAL A 102 -4.51 -12.58 8.49
C VAL A 102 -5.20 -13.81 7.90
N LYS A 103 -4.66 -15.01 8.09
CA LYS A 103 -5.29 -16.25 7.59
C LYS A 103 -6.67 -16.46 8.22
N LYS A 104 -6.81 -16.22 9.51
CA LYS A 104 -8.06 -16.41 10.25
C LYS A 104 -9.16 -15.49 9.74
N VAL A 105 -8.89 -14.19 9.59
CA VAL A 105 -9.91 -13.24 9.11
C VAL A 105 -10.34 -13.52 7.67
N VAL A 106 -9.43 -13.97 6.80
CA VAL A 106 -9.77 -14.36 5.42
C VAL A 106 -10.66 -15.60 5.40
N ARG A 107 -10.33 -16.63 6.19
CA ARG A 107 -11.15 -17.86 6.30
C ARG A 107 -12.56 -17.57 6.84
N LEU A 108 -12.66 -16.75 7.87
CA LEU A 108 -13.95 -16.35 8.45
C LEU A 108 -14.84 -15.59 7.46
N ASN A 109 -14.23 -14.85 6.52
CA ASN A 109 -14.92 -14.06 5.51
C ASN A 109 -14.73 -14.62 4.08
N GLN A 110 -14.53 -15.93 3.93
CA GLN A 110 -14.25 -16.54 2.63
C GLN A 110 -15.33 -16.27 1.58
N GLU A 111 -16.58 -16.08 2.01
CA GLU A 111 -17.69 -15.76 1.12
C GLU A 111 -17.61 -14.38 0.48
N TYR A 112 -16.79 -13.49 1.04
CA TYR A 112 -16.51 -12.15 0.54
C TYR A 112 -15.27 -12.07 -0.36
N VAL A 113 -14.55 -13.18 -0.57
CA VAL A 113 -13.44 -13.23 -1.53
C VAL A 113 -14.03 -13.22 -2.94
N PRO A 114 -13.84 -12.14 -3.73
CA PRO A 114 -14.42 -12.01 -5.07
C PRO A 114 -13.96 -13.13 -6.02
N THR A 115 -14.73 -13.37 -7.07
CA THR A 115 -14.34 -14.33 -8.11
C THR A 115 -13.15 -13.84 -8.92
N TYR A 116 -12.39 -14.77 -9.50
CA TYR A 116 -11.26 -14.44 -10.37
C TYR A 116 -11.68 -13.56 -11.54
N GLU A 117 -12.79 -13.91 -12.19
CA GLU A 117 -13.31 -13.25 -13.41
C GLU A 117 -13.72 -11.80 -13.16
N SER A 118 -14.09 -11.45 -11.93
CA SER A 118 -14.47 -10.08 -11.58
C SER A 118 -13.30 -9.10 -11.57
N GLY A 119 -12.07 -9.60 -11.43
CA GLY A 119 -10.88 -8.76 -11.23
C GLY A 119 -10.82 -8.05 -9.88
N ALA A 120 -11.89 -8.14 -9.06
CA ALA A 120 -11.95 -7.62 -7.70
C ALA A 120 -11.13 -8.51 -6.74
N THR A 121 -10.84 -8.00 -5.55
CA THR A 121 -10.00 -8.69 -4.55
C THR A 121 -10.54 -8.45 -3.15
N LEU A 122 -10.20 -9.32 -2.20
CA LEU A 122 -10.45 -9.04 -0.80
C LEU A 122 -9.28 -8.24 -0.22
N TYR A 123 -9.50 -6.97 0.11
CA TYR A 123 -8.51 -6.15 0.78
C TYR A 123 -8.48 -6.44 2.28
N ILE A 124 -7.29 -6.57 2.83
CA ILE A 124 -7.04 -6.89 4.23
C ILE A 124 -6.38 -5.68 4.88
N ARG A 125 -6.95 -5.17 5.97
CA ARG A 125 -6.47 -4.02 6.71
C ARG A 125 -6.04 -4.41 8.13
N PRO A 126 -4.77 -4.75 8.36
CA PRO A 126 -4.19 -4.75 9.71
C PRO A 126 -4.04 -3.33 10.23
N LEU A 127 -4.41 -3.12 11.50
CA LEU A 127 -4.32 -1.84 12.21
C LEU A 127 -3.87 -2.10 13.63
N LEU A 128 -2.81 -1.42 14.07
CA LEU A 128 -2.31 -1.42 15.44
C LEU A 128 -2.46 -0.02 16.02
N ILE A 129 -3.15 0.10 17.15
CA ILE A 129 -3.44 1.38 17.82
C ILE A 129 -3.07 1.36 19.29
N GLY A 130 -2.52 2.47 19.78
CA GLY A 130 -2.33 2.72 21.23
C GLY A 130 -3.66 3.09 21.88
N THR A 131 -4.06 2.33 22.90
CA THR A 131 -5.38 2.45 23.56
C THR A 131 -5.34 2.99 24.96
N SER A 132 -4.15 3.11 25.60
CA SER A 132 -4.03 3.66 26.94
C SER A 132 -4.54 5.08 27.06
N ALA A 133 -5.23 5.34 28.16
CA ALA A 133 -5.69 6.68 28.55
C ALA A 133 -4.54 7.49 29.11
N GLN A 134 -4.15 8.58 28.44
CA GLN A 134 -3.09 9.49 28.90
C GLN A 134 -3.19 10.86 28.24
N VAL A 135 -2.56 11.87 28.86
CA VAL A 135 -2.47 13.24 28.33
C VAL A 135 -1.03 13.57 27.91
N GLY A 136 -0.03 13.05 28.61
CA GLY A 136 1.37 13.26 28.24
C GLY A 136 1.79 12.55 26.97
N VAL A 137 2.74 13.13 26.21
CA VAL A 137 3.28 12.53 24.98
C VAL A 137 4.33 11.48 25.35
N HIS A 138 3.90 10.23 25.45
CA HIS A 138 4.75 9.05 25.66
C HIS A 138 4.05 7.80 25.09
N PRO A 139 4.78 6.70 24.84
CA PRO A 139 4.19 5.49 24.32
C PRO A 139 3.06 4.95 25.20
N ALA A 140 2.04 4.41 24.58
CA ALA A 140 0.96 3.72 25.27
C ALA A 140 1.49 2.49 26.03
N LYS A 141 0.74 2.04 27.03
CA LYS A 141 1.01 0.80 27.76
C LYS A 141 0.17 -0.38 27.28
N GLU A 142 -0.97 -0.06 26.64
CA GLU A 142 -1.90 -1.03 26.08
C GLU A 142 -2.16 -0.72 24.62
N TYR A 143 -2.31 -1.77 23.81
CA TYR A 143 -2.55 -1.65 22.38
C TYR A 143 -3.60 -2.66 21.91
N CYS A 144 -4.28 -2.31 20.84
CA CYS A 144 -5.16 -3.23 20.11
C CYS A 144 -4.61 -3.43 18.70
N PHE A 145 -4.29 -4.68 18.36
CA PHE A 145 -4.02 -5.09 17.00
C PHE A 145 -5.28 -5.73 16.43
N LEU A 146 -5.84 -5.15 15.39
CA LEU A 146 -7.06 -5.65 14.74
C LEU A 146 -6.85 -5.82 13.25
N ILE A 147 -7.55 -6.77 12.66
CA ILE A 147 -7.59 -6.97 11.22
C ILE A 147 -9.04 -7.11 10.77
N PHE A 148 -9.45 -6.28 9.81
CA PHE A 148 -10.69 -6.45 9.08
C PHE A 148 -10.44 -6.61 7.59
N VAL A 149 -11.45 -7.05 6.86
CA VAL A 149 -11.40 -7.24 5.42
C VAL A 149 -12.56 -6.53 4.74
N THR A 150 -12.37 -6.17 3.48
CA THR A 150 -13.43 -5.60 2.63
C THR A 150 -13.18 -5.98 1.17
N PRO A 151 -14.19 -6.44 0.43
CA PRO A 151 -14.03 -6.65 -1.00
C PRO A 151 -13.90 -5.31 -1.72
N VAL A 152 -12.96 -5.23 -2.65
CA VAL A 152 -12.65 -4.00 -3.38
C VAL A 152 -12.49 -4.27 -4.87
N GLY A 153 -12.96 -3.34 -5.68
CA GLY A 153 -12.67 -3.28 -7.11
C GLY A 153 -11.31 -2.64 -7.42
N PRO A 154 -11.07 -2.29 -8.68
CA PRO A 154 -9.87 -1.56 -9.08
C PRO A 154 -9.74 -0.22 -8.35
N TYR A 155 -8.50 0.15 -7.99
CA TYR A 155 -8.24 1.43 -7.30
C TYR A 155 -8.63 2.64 -8.16
N PHE A 156 -8.29 2.61 -9.45
CA PHE A 156 -8.76 3.59 -10.43
C PHE A 156 -9.89 3.01 -11.27
N LYS A 157 -10.92 3.79 -11.57
CA LYS A 157 -12.08 3.36 -12.38
C LYS A 157 -11.70 2.83 -13.77
N GLY A 158 -10.60 3.32 -14.35
CA GLY A 158 -10.05 2.86 -15.62
C GLY A 158 -9.25 1.56 -15.55
N GLY A 159 -9.06 0.97 -14.36
CA GLY A 159 -8.22 -0.21 -14.17
C GLY A 159 -6.75 0.06 -14.53
N PHE A 160 -6.14 -0.81 -15.33
CA PHE A 160 -4.77 -0.65 -15.83
C PHE A 160 -4.75 0.31 -17.04
N ALA A 161 -4.81 1.60 -16.75
CA ALA A 161 -4.80 2.69 -17.72
C ALA A 161 -3.85 3.80 -17.26
N CYS A 162 -3.41 4.63 -18.22
CA CYS A 162 -2.54 5.76 -17.90
C CYS A 162 -3.30 6.86 -17.15
N ASN A 163 -2.59 7.49 -16.22
CA ASN A 163 -3.09 8.57 -15.38
C ASN A 163 -2.18 9.80 -15.48
N LYS A 164 -2.76 10.98 -15.22
CA LYS A 164 -2.02 12.23 -15.12
C LYS A 164 -1.76 12.59 -13.66
N TYR A 165 -0.54 12.99 -13.35
CA TYR A 165 -0.13 13.40 -12.01
C TYR A 165 0.39 14.83 -12.04
N ALA A 166 0.34 15.52 -10.90
CA ALA A 166 0.84 16.87 -10.77
C ALA A 166 2.01 16.93 -9.78
N ILE A 167 3.13 17.46 -10.21
CA ILE A 167 4.24 17.83 -9.31
C ILE A 167 3.80 19.05 -8.50
N ILE A 168 3.93 18.96 -7.19
CA ILE A 168 3.58 19.99 -6.23
C ILE A 168 4.80 20.34 -5.36
N ARG A 169 5.07 21.63 -5.17
CA ARG A 169 6.25 22.10 -4.43
C ARG A 169 5.92 22.69 -3.07
N ASP A 170 4.68 23.17 -2.90
CA ASP A 170 4.20 23.80 -1.66
C ASP A 170 3.90 22.81 -0.53
N TYR A 171 3.99 21.51 -0.81
CA TYR A 171 3.68 20.46 0.14
C TYR A 171 4.81 19.44 0.22
N ASP A 172 5.05 18.94 1.42
CA ASP A 172 5.95 17.83 1.69
C ASP A 172 5.15 16.57 1.98
N ARG A 173 5.62 15.44 1.47
CA ARG A 173 5.05 14.14 1.84
C ARG A 173 5.43 13.77 3.29
N ALA A 174 6.70 13.95 3.63
CA ALA A 174 7.25 13.71 4.96
C ALA A 174 8.61 14.40 5.12
N ALA A 175 8.99 14.68 6.35
CA ALA A 175 10.34 15.18 6.65
C ALA A 175 11.39 14.10 6.37
N PRO A 176 12.64 14.45 5.96
CA PRO A 176 13.70 13.51 5.57
C PRO A 176 14.09 12.49 6.65
N LEU A 177 14.00 12.88 7.93
CA LEU A 177 14.28 12.03 9.10
C LEU A 177 13.04 11.88 10.00
N GLY A 178 11.85 12.07 9.43
CA GLY A 178 10.57 11.93 10.11
C GLY A 178 9.99 10.51 9.96
N THR A 179 8.68 10.45 9.75
CA THR A 179 7.93 9.19 9.69
C THR A 179 7.71 8.64 8.28
N GLY A 180 8.35 9.21 7.25
CA GLY A 180 8.09 8.85 5.85
C GLY A 180 8.32 7.39 5.50
N THR A 181 9.27 6.71 6.14
CA THR A 181 9.55 5.27 5.95
C THR A 181 8.63 4.36 6.74
N TYR A 182 7.78 4.91 7.61
CA TYR A 182 6.85 4.18 8.46
C TYR A 182 5.42 4.30 7.92
N LYS A 183 4.63 3.25 8.10
CA LYS A 183 3.25 3.22 7.61
C LYS A 183 2.27 3.67 8.70
N VAL A 184 2.21 4.99 8.90
CA VAL A 184 1.43 5.68 9.95
C VAL A 184 0.42 6.65 9.35
N GLY A 185 -0.74 6.80 9.96
CA GLY A 185 -1.84 7.65 9.46
C GLY A 185 -1.47 9.12 9.31
N GLY A 186 -0.55 9.63 10.14
CA GLY A 186 -0.08 11.01 10.05
C GLY A 186 0.48 11.38 8.67
N ASN A 187 1.21 10.47 8.02
CA ASN A 187 1.71 10.69 6.67
C ASN A 187 0.57 10.83 5.64
N TYR A 188 -0.53 10.09 5.84
CA TYR A 188 -1.70 10.13 4.95
C TYR A 188 -2.60 11.33 5.24
N ALA A 189 -2.74 11.72 6.50
CA ALA A 189 -3.44 12.94 6.87
C ALA A 189 -2.79 14.18 6.22
N ALA A 190 -1.46 14.25 6.21
CA ALA A 190 -0.71 15.32 5.57
C ALA A 190 -0.95 15.38 4.04
N SER A 191 -1.22 14.24 3.39
CA SER A 191 -1.46 14.18 1.94
C SER A 191 -2.89 14.55 1.52
N MET A 192 -3.86 14.67 2.44
CA MET A 192 -5.26 14.96 2.09
C MET A 192 -5.42 16.32 1.39
N LYS A 193 -4.78 17.36 1.91
CA LYS A 193 -4.88 18.70 1.31
C LYS A 193 -4.24 18.76 -0.08
N PRO A 194 -2.98 18.34 -0.28
CA PRO A 194 -2.39 18.34 -1.61
C PRO A 194 -3.16 17.46 -2.60
N HIS A 195 -3.66 16.29 -2.19
CA HIS A 195 -4.51 15.46 -3.05
C HIS A 195 -5.78 16.20 -3.51
N THR A 196 -6.48 16.89 -2.60
CA THR A 196 -7.66 17.70 -2.94
C THR A 196 -7.31 18.77 -3.97
N VAL A 197 -6.20 19.50 -3.76
CA VAL A 197 -5.75 20.56 -4.67
C VAL A 197 -5.50 20.05 -6.10
N VAL A 198 -4.85 18.90 -6.25
CA VAL A 198 -4.58 18.36 -7.59
C VAL A 198 -5.81 17.70 -8.22
N ALA A 199 -6.68 17.06 -7.41
CA ALA A 199 -7.92 16.46 -7.89
C ALA A 199 -8.90 17.52 -8.44
N GLU A 200 -9.00 18.69 -7.80
CA GLU A 200 -9.80 19.84 -8.30
C GLU A 200 -9.31 20.35 -9.66
N LYS A 201 -8.03 20.12 -9.98
CA LYS A 201 -7.42 20.46 -11.28
C LYS A 201 -7.48 19.31 -12.31
N GLY A 202 -8.10 18.18 -11.95
CA GLY A 202 -8.32 17.03 -12.86
C GLY A 202 -7.17 16.02 -12.90
N TYR A 203 -6.20 16.08 -11.97
CA TYR A 203 -5.15 15.08 -11.85
C TYR A 203 -5.58 13.90 -10.97
N SER A 204 -5.03 12.74 -11.27
CA SER A 204 -5.34 11.51 -10.52
C SER A 204 -4.64 11.46 -9.16
N SER A 205 -3.48 12.09 -9.03
CA SER A 205 -2.73 12.19 -7.76
C SER A 205 -1.64 13.25 -7.86
N GLU A 206 -1.13 13.61 -6.69
CA GLU A 206 0.03 14.45 -6.51
C GLU A 206 1.34 13.66 -6.68
N PHE A 207 2.39 14.35 -7.11
CA PHE A 207 3.74 13.83 -7.25
C PHE A 207 4.69 14.67 -6.39
N TYR A 208 5.35 14.01 -5.45
CA TYR A 208 6.22 14.67 -4.48
C TYR A 208 7.68 14.63 -4.90
N LEU A 209 8.34 15.77 -4.72
CA LEU A 209 9.79 15.88 -4.68
C LEU A 209 10.27 15.87 -3.22
N ASP A 210 11.55 15.61 -3.01
CA ASP A 210 12.15 15.59 -1.69
C ASP A 210 11.91 16.90 -0.93
N SER A 211 11.64 16.81 0.36
CA SER A 211 11.26 17.97 1.18
C SER A 211 12.41 18.94 1.47
N LYS A 212 13.67 18.53 1.28
CA LYS A 212 14.83 19.34 1.60
C LYS A 212 15.24 20.29 0.47
N GLU A 213 15.30 19.77 -0.76
CA GLU A 213 15.86 20.51 -1.90
C GLU A 213 14.84 20.72 -3.03
N LYS A 214 13.71 20.00 -2.99
CA LYS A 214 12.72 19.95 -4.08
C LYS A 214 13.33 19.60 -5.45
N LYS A 215 14.32 18.71 -5.41
CA LYS A 215 15.16 18.37 -6.55
C LYS A 215 15.04 16.89 -6.95
N TYR A 216 14.78 16.01 -6.00
CA TYR A 216 14.76 14.58 -6.23
C TYR A 216 13.35 14.01 -6.11
N VAL A 217 13.04 13.02 -6.92
CA VAL A 217 11.75 12.32 -6.88
C VAL A 217 11.60 11.55 -5.57
N ASP A 218 10.47 11.71 -4.90
CA ASP A 218 10.08 10.92 -3.72
C ASP A 218 8.96 9.94 -4.07
N GLU A 219 7.69 10.30 -3.95
CA GLU A 219 6.55 9.39 -4.13
C GLU A 219 5.41 10.01 -4.96
N CYS A 220 4.54 9.15 -5.47
CA CYS A 220 3.31 9.49 -6.17
C CYS A 220 2.12 9.31 -5.23
N GLY A 221 1.72 10.35 -4.49
CA GLY A 221 0.67 10.23 -3.48
C GLY A 221 0.99 9.13 -2.45
N ALA A 222 0.21 8.06 -2.45
CA ALA A 222 0.37 6.90 -1.56
C ALA A 222 1.10 5.71 -2.24
N ALA A 223 1.81 5.93 -3.35
CA ALA A 223 2.45 4.90 -4.17
C ALA A 223 3.91 5.26 -4.50
N ASN A 224 4.79 4.26 -4.64
CA ASN A 224 6.16 4.50 -5.08
C ASN A 224 6.22 4.81 -6.57
N PHE A 225 7.16 5.65 -6.96
CA PHE A 225 7.49 5.92 -8.37
C PHE A 225 8.45 4.88 -8.94
N PHE A 226 8.30 4.57 -10.22
CA PHE A 226 9.34 3.97 -11.04
C PHE A 226 9.34 4.58 -12.45
N GLY A 227 10.51 4.59 -13.07
CA GLY A 227 10.67 4.92 -14.48
C GLY A 227 11.46 3.83 -15.21
N ILE A 228 11.26 3.70 -16.52
CA ILE A 228 11.99 2.75 -17.37
C ILE A 228 12.67 3.52 -18.49
N LYS A 229 13.97 3.25 -18.69
CA LYS A 229 14.78 3.77 -19.78
C LYS A 229 15.94 2.84 -20.08
N ASN A 230 16.33 2.74 -21.33
CA ASN A 230 17.51 1.94 -21.73
C ASN A 230 17.53 0.55 -21.10
N ASN A 231 16.40 -0.14 -21.13
CA ASN A 231 16.23 -1.47 -20.52
C ASN A 231 16.59 -1.53 -19.02
N THR A 232 16.33 -0.43 -18.28
CA THR A 232 16.61 -0.30 -16.86
C THR A 232 15.38 0.18 -16.11
N TYR A 233 15.00 -0.55 -15.06
CA TYR A 233 13.99 -0.17 -14.08
C TYR A 233 14.66 0.73 -13.03
N VAL A 234 14.22 1.97 -12.91
CA VAL A 234 14.79 2.96 -11.98
C VAL A 234 13.74 3.38 -10.98
N THR A 235 14.07 3.34 -9.68
CA THR A 235 13.16 3.76 -8.61
C THR A 235 13.88 4.59 -7.56
N PRO A 236 13.21 5.57 -6.92
CA PRO A 236 13.87 6.47 -5.97
C PRO A 236 14.40 5.76 -4.73
N LYS A 237 15.50 6.27 -4.19
CA LYS A 237 16.04 5.94 -2.88
C LYS A 237 16.10 7.22 -2.04
N SER A 238 15.31 7.27 -0.98
CA SER A 238 15.25 8.40 -0.05
C SER A 238 14.95 7.89 1.36
N THR A 239 15.21 8.71 2.37
CA THR A 239 14.90 8.42 3.78
C THR A 239 13.44 8.75 4.14
N SER A 240 12.69 9.36 3.23
CA SER A 240 11.28 9.73 3.40
C SER A 240 10.30 8.82 2.64
N ILE A 241 10.79 7.89 1.82
CA ILE A 241 9.95 6.99 1.01
C ILE A 241 9.56 5.74 1.81
N LEU A 242 8.27 5.37 1.75
CA LEU A 242 7.80 4.11 2.31
C LEU A 242 8.38 2.92 1.53
N PRO A 243 9.01 1.91 2.19
CA PRO A 243 9.47 0.69 1.52
C PRO A 243 8.29 -0.14 1.00
N SER A 244 7.90 0.08 -0.26
CA SER A 244 6.77 -0.61 -0.87
C SER A 244 7.09 -2.07 -1.16
N ILE A 245 6.21 -2.98 -0.71
CA ILE A 245 6.31 -4.42 -0.99
C ILE A 245 6.08 -4.69 -2.48
N THR A 246 5.15 -3.95 -3.09
CA THR A 246 4.92 -4.03 -4.54
C THR A 246 6.16 -3.61 -5.32
N ASN A 247 6.80 -2.49 -4.97
CA ASN A 247 8.00 -2.04 -5.64
C ASN A 247 9.17 -3.03 -5.47
N LYS A 248 9.37 -3.60 -4.27
CA LYS A 248 10.33 -4.68 -4.05
C LYS A 248 10.09 -5.88 -4.97
N SER A 249 8.82 -6.25 -5.14
CA SER A 249 8.45 -7.37 -6.02
C SER A 249 8.67 -7.02 -7.49
N LEU A 250 8.34 -5.79 -7.92
CA LEU A 250 8.56 -5.33 -9.28
C LEU A 250 10.05 -5.22 -9.65
N MET A 251 10.90 -4.79 -8.71
CA MET A 251 12.35 -4.81 -8.92
C MET A 251 12.85 -6.23 -9.20
N GLN A 252 12.43 -7.22 -8.42
CA GLN A 252 12.83 -8.61 -8.64
C GLN A 252 12.28 -9.17 -9.95
N ILE A 253 11.00 -8.89 -10.26
CA ILE A 253 10.41 -9.30 -11.54
C ILE A 253 11.13 -8.64 -12.72
N ALA A 254 11.54 -7.38 -12.58
CA ALA A 254 12.30 -6.68 -13.61
C ALA A 254 13.63 -7.38 -13.89
N GLU A 255 14.37 -7.79 -12.85
CA GLU A 255 15.61 -8.59 -12.98
C GLU A 255 15.32 -9.94 -13.63
N ASP A 256 14.29 -10.67 -13.20
CA ASP A 256 13.88 -11.96 -13.77
C ASP A 256 13.53 -11.85 -15.27
N LEU A 257 13.04 -10.69 -15.69
CA LEU A 257 12.71 -10.38 -17.10
C LEU A 257 13.89 -9.80 -17.89
N GLY A 258 15.05 -9.63 -17.26
CA GLY A 258 16.29 -9.20 -17.91
C GLY A 258 16.50 -7.68 -17.97
N LEU A 259 15.74 -6.88 -17.22
CA LEU A 259 16.06 -5.47 -17.04
C LEU A 259 17.16 -5.32 -15.99
N LYS A 260 17.95 -4.26 -16.11
CA LYS A 260 18.76 -3.76 -15.00
C LYS A 260 17.83 -3.07 -13.98
N VAL A 261 18.23 -3.08 -12.72
CA VAL A 261 17.50 -2.40 -11.64
C VAL A 261 18.42 -1.40 -10.97
N GLU A 262 17.97 -0.15 -10.87
CA GLU A 262 18.66 0.92 -10.17
C GLU A 262 17.74 1.52 -9.09
N ARG A 263 18.20 1.50 -7.86
CA ARG A 263 17.56 2.19 -6.74
C ARG A 263 18.50 3.30 -6.25
N ARG A 264 18.21 4.52 -6.65
CA ARG A 264 19.05 5.71 -6.40
C ARG A 264 18.24 6.98 -6.33
N PRO A 265 18.82 8.12 -5.87
CA PRO A 265 18.19 9.42 -6.08
C PRO A 265 17.96 9.67 -7.57
N ILE A 266 16.79 10.19 -7.92
CA ILE A 266 16.39 10.54 -9.28
C ILE A 266 16.19 12.05 -9.32
N PRO A 267 17.10 12.82 -9.95
CA PRO A 267 16.87 14.25 -10.16
C PRO A 267 15.62 14.50 -10.99
N GLU A 268 14.88 15.56 -10.72
CA GLU A 268 13.67 15.91 -11.48
C GLU A 268 13.95 16.05 -12.97
N GLU A 269 15.08 16.63 -13.34
CA GLU A 269 15.46 16.82 -14.73
C GLU A 269 15.58 15.50 -15.50
N GLU A 270 15.82 14.41 -14.80
CA GLU A 270 15.89 13.06 -15.39
C GLU A 270 14.52 12.53 -15.82
N LEU A 271 13.41 13.05 -15.28
CA LEU A 271 12.06 12.60 -15.60
C LEU A 271 11.78 12.58 -17.11
N GLY A 272 12.27 13.59 -17.85
CA GLY A 272 12.10 13.66 -19.29
C GLY A 272 12.90 12.64 -20.11
N THR A 273 13.73 11.83 -19.48
CA THR A 273 14.52 10.79 -20.14
C THR A 273 13.92 9.38 -20.03
N PHE A 274 12.86 9.22 -19.24
CA PHE A 274 12.18 7.94 -19.12
C PHE A 274 11.26 7.68 -20.32
N GLU A 275 11.31 6.47 -20.83
CA GLU A 275 10.45 5.96 -21.91
C GLU A 275 9.06 5.58 -21.36
N GLU A 276 9.04 5.08 -20.11
CA GLU A 276 7.84 4.74 -19.36
C GLU A 276 7.97 5.23 -17.93
N ALA A 277 6.86 5.63 -17.32
CA ALA A 277 6.77 5.96 -15.91
C ALA A 277 5.53 5.36 -15.27
N GLY A 278 5.60 5.05 -13.98
CA GLY A 278 4.47 4.50 -13.26
C GLY A 278 4.57 4.69 -11.75
N ALA A 279 3.42 4.61 -11.11
CA ALA A 279 3.27 4.50 -9.67
C ALA A 279 2.92 3.05 -9.31
N CYS A 280 3.41 2.53 -8.18
CA CYS A 280 3.16 1.15 -7.78
C CYS A 280 2.86 1.02 -6.28
N GLY A 281 1.90 0.15 -5.95
CA GLY A 281 1.47 -0.12 -4.59
C GLY A 281 0.41 -1.19 -4.51
N THR A 282 0.08 -1.68 -3.32
CA THR A 282 -0.87 -2.78 -3.10
C THR A 282 -2.26 -2.48 -3.70
N ALA A 283 -2.73 -1.25 -3.62
CA ALA A 283 -4.06 -0.88 -4.07
C ALA A 283 -4.19 -0.97 -5.60
N ALA A 284 -3.33 -0.26 -6.34
CA ALA A 284 -3.37 -0.15 -7.80
C ALA A 284 -2.54 -1.21 -8.53
N VAL A 285 -1.62 -1.90 -7.85
CA VAL A 285 -0.56 -2.75 -8.41
C VAL A 285 0.44 -1.89 -9.19
N ILE A 286 0.14 -1.54 -10.42
CA ILE A 286 0.81 -0.51 -11.22
C ILE A 286 -0.25 0.47 -11.76
N SER A 287 0.04 1.75 -11.68
CA SER A 287 -0.67 2.83 -12.34
C SER A 287 0.29 3.51 -13.30
N PRO A 288 0.24 3.21 -14.61
CA PRO A 288 1.06 3.89 -15.59
C PRO A 288 0.78 5.39 -15.61
N ILE A 289 1.81 6.20 -15.83
CA ILE A 289 1.72 7.66 -15.89
C ILE A 289 1.85 8.07 -17.35
N SER A 290 0.84 8.80 -17.88
CA SER A 290 0.94 9.42 -19.21
C SER A 290 1.69 10.75 -19.17
N GLN A 291 1.48 11.50 -18.09
CA GLN A 291 1.94 12.89 -18.01
C GLN A 291 2.16 13.29 -16.55
N LEU A 292 3.23 14.06 -16.34
CA LEU A 292 3.49 14.80 -15.10
C LEU A 292 3.56 16.28 -15.43
N ASP A 293 2.72 17.08 -14.79
CA ASP A 293 2.71 18.54 -14.92
C ASP A 293 3.26 19.18 -13.65
N ASP A 294 4.30 19.98 -13.78
CA ASP A 294 4.78 20.81 -12.70
C ASP A 294 3.92 22.08 -12.63
N LEU A 295 3.09 22.16 -11.61
CA LEU A 295 2.11 23.25 -11.45
C LEU A 295 2.76 24.62 -11.15
N ASP A 296 3.99 24.63 -10.69
CA ASP A 296 4.70 25.85 -10.33
C ASP A 296 5.53 26.40 -11.47
N THR A 297 6.20 25.52 -12.23
CA THR A 297 7.08 25.92 -13.34
C THR A 297 6.41 25.85 -14.70
N GLY A 298 5.29 25.16 -14.81
CA GLY A 298 4.60 24.89 -16.08
C GLY A 298 5.30 23.84 -16.95
N LYS A 299 6.31 23.15 -16.44
CA LYS A 299 7.03 22.11 -17.16
C LYS A 299 6.16 20.84 -17.24
N VAL A 300 6.19 20.19 -18.40
CA VAL A 300 5.40 18.99 -18.67
C VAL A 300 6.31 17.85 -19.12
N TYR A 301 6.12 16.68 -18.53
CA TYR A 301 6.80 15.43 -18.91
C TYR A 301 5.78 14.44 -19.47
N HIS A 302 6.04 13.89 -20.65
CA HIS A 302 5.16 12.94 -21.35
C HIS A 302 5.80 11.56 -21.43
N PHE A 303 4.99 10.49 -21.16
CA PHE A 303 5.43 9.09 -21.18
C PHE A 303 4.55 8.20 -22.09
N GLY A 304 3.61 8.80 -22.83
CA GLY A 304 2.70 8.11 -23.74
C GLY A 304 1.28 7.95 -23.19
N GLU A 305 0.32 7.88 -24.10
CA GLU A 305 -1.12 7.84 -23.79
C GLU A 305 -1.61 6.43 -23.39
N LYS A 306 -0.81 5.40 -23.60
CA LYS A 306 -1.11 4.00 -23.27
C LYS A 306 -0.01 3.42 -22.39
N PRO A 307 -0.34 2.41 -21.55
CA PRO A 307 0.68 1.67 -20.81
C PRO A 307 1.78 1.18 -21.74
N GLY A 308 3.03 1.42 -21.36
CA GLY A 308 4.17 0.95 -22.11
C GLY A 308 4.37 -0.58 -22.02
N PRO A 309 5.18 -1.15 -22.92
CA PRO A 309 5.38 -2.60 -22.99
C PRO A 309 5.97 -3.19 -21.70
N TRP A 310 6.90 -2.50 -21.05
CA TRP A 310 7.47 -2.96 -19.80
C TRP A 310 6.51 -2.84 -18.62
N SER A 311 5.79 -1.72 -18.51
CA SER A 311 4.76 -1.53 -17.47
C SER A 311 3.68 -2.62 -17.59
N THR A 312 3.28 -2.96 -18.83
CA THR A 312 2.31 -4.02 -19.11
C THR A 312 2.87 -5.39 -18.66
N LYS A 313 4.07 -5.73 -19.10
CA LYS A 313 4.71 -7.02 -18.78
C LYS A 313 4.93 -7.20 -17.27
N LEU A 314 5.38 -6.16 -16.58
CA LEU A 314 5.55 -6.15 -15.13
C LEU A 314 4.21 -6.35 -14.41
N TYR A 315 3.16 -5.64 -14.85
CA TYR A 315 1.82 -5.76 -14.30
C TYR A 315 1.26 -7.17 -14.47
N GLU A 316 1.30 -7.71 -15.69
CA GLU A 316 0.79 -9.04 -16.02
C GLU A 316 1.55 -10.13 -15.25
N THR A 317 2.88 -10.03 -15.15
CA THR A 317 3.70 -10.98 -14.40
C THR A 317 3.36 -10.96 -12.91
N LEU A 318 3.31 -9.78 -12.30
CA LEU A 318 2.97 -9.67 -10.87
C LEU A 318 1.55 -10.19 -10.59
N ARG A 319 0.57 -9.80 -11.42
CA ARG A 319 -0.81 -10.29 -11.29
C ARG A 319 -0.90 -11.81 -11.50
N GLY A 320 -0.16 -12.33 -12.49
CA GLY A 320 -0.09 -13.76 -12.74
C GLY A 320 0.45 -14.56 -11.54
N ILE A 321 1.50 -14.06 -10.87
CA ILE A 321 2.02 -14.66 -9.64
C ILE A 321 0.97 -14.58 -8.51
N GLN A 322 0.34 -13.41 -8.31
CA GLN A 322 -0.68 -13.22 -7.28
C GLN A 322 -1.88 -14.14 -7.43
N TYR A 323 -2.30 -14.43 -8.67
CA TYR A 323 -3.40 -15.35 -8.97
C TYR A 323 -2.97 -16.81 -9.23
N GLY A 324 -1.66 -17.09 -9.14
CA GLY A 324 -1.14 -18.45 -9.37
C GLY A 324 -1.26 -18.94 -10.82
N THR A 325 -1.42 -18.02 -11.79
CA THR A 325 -1.40 -18.32 -13.24
C THR A 325 0.02 -18.29 -13.82
N ILE A 326 0.94 -17.66 -13.10
CA ILE A 326 2.39 -17.70 -13.34
C ILE A 326 3.05 -18.32 -12.12
N GLU A 327 4.07 -19.15 -12.36
CA GLU A 327 4.84 -19.80 -11.30
C GLU A 327 5.44 -18.80 -10.32
N ASP A 328 5.23 -19.03 -9.04
CA ASP A 328 5.84 -18.26 -7.95
C ASP A 328 7.22 -18.80 -7.59
N LYS A 329 8.24 -18.40 -8.34
CA LYS A 329 9.64 -18.84 -8.16
C LYS A 329 10.28 -18.36 -6.85
N HIS A 330 9.66 -17.35 -6.22
CA HIS A 330 10.20 -16.70 -5.04
C HIS A 330 9.47 -17.10 -3.74
N GLY A 331 8.40 -17.88 -3.81
CA GLY A 331 7.62 -18.29 -2.65
C GLY A 331 6.85 -17.13 -1.99
N TRP A 332 6.38 -16.17 -2.78
CA TRP A 332 5.70 -14.96 -2.29
C TRP A 332 4.24 -15.19 -1.92
N THR A 333 3.65 -16.27 -2.42
CA THR A 333 2.24 -16.56 -2.18
C THR A 333 2.05 -17.58 -1.08
N THR A 334 1.03 -17.38 -0.26
CA THR A 334 0.62 -18.32 0.79
C THR A 334 -0.83 -18.72 0.56
N ILE A 335 -1.11 -20.02 0.47
CA ILE A 335 -2.48 -20.54 0.38
C ILE A 335 -3.15 -20.39 1.74
N VAL A 336 -4.36 -19.84 1.74
CA VAL A 336 -5.19 -19.61 2.94
C VAL A 336 -6.39 -20.54 2.95
N ILE A 337 -6.96 -20.79 1.76
CA ILE A 337 -8.10 -21.70 1.53
C ILE A 337 -7.73 -22.55 0.33
N ASP A 338 -7.84 -23.88 0.51
CA ASP A 338 -7.65 -24.89 -0.53
C ASP A 338 -8.90 -25.05 -1.40
#